data_c081a29b6761214a2c952083941ca29c
#
_entry.id   c081a29b6761214a2c952083941ca29c
#
_cell.length_a   1.000
_cell.length_b   1.000
_cell.length_c   1.000
_cell.angle_alpha   90.00
_cell.angle_beta   90.00
_cell.angle_gamma   90.00
#
_symmetry.space_group_name_H-M   'P 1'
#
loop_
_entity.id
_entity.type
_entity.pdbx_description
1 polymer ?
#
loop_
_entity_poly.entity_id
_entity_poly.type
_entity_poly.pdbx_seq_one_letter_code
_entity_poly.pdbx_strand_id
1 'polypeptide(L)'
;MTHGREPLPEPARLRQHVEFLAAEPRSRLRAPRAMQRAEDYVHDELTAAGWLVERQPFDARWQIGSTDRHGHRALALKPRLHRRLRGANLIASLPGSGDGPAVLVGAHLDSVSGSPGADDNASGVAVILETARLLSAAPVAPRVVLAVFDMEELGLIGARQAARELGRRGDVRGMICLESVGYYVDEPRTQRLPAGFERIFPEASAEARAGGYRGDFTLVVHRRSSAGAAEVWKRAAAAASVTVPGLLLRDPRPDGLLGLLIGLAVPPAAHLGRSDHAPFWNRGIPALMLTDTANFRNPHYHRPTDVPRTLDYDRLATVTAATAVTAVSWPDA
;
A
#
# COMPACT_ATOMS: atom_id res chain seq x y z
N MET A 1 27.70 22.99 15.92
CA MET A 1 27.07 21.84 15.27
C MET A 1 25.60 22.18 15.11
N THR A 2 25.20 22.62 13.92
CA THR A 2 23.80 22.90 13.58
C THR A 2 23.10 21.54 13.50
N HIS A 3 22.26 21.25 14.49
CA HIS A 3 21.29 20.16 14.37
C HIS A 3 20.40 20.51 13.17
N GLY A 4 20.72 19.96 11.99
CA GLY A 4 19.83 20.01 10.84
C GLY A 4 18.49 19.39 11.29
N ARG A 5 17.39 20.13 11.11
CA ARG A 5 16.04 19.56 11.32
C ARG A 5 15.93 18.35 10.41
N GLU A 6 15.52 17.21 10.98
CA GLU A 6 15.16 16.05 10.18
C GLU A 6 14.14 16.47 9.12
N PRO A 7 14.32 16.04 7.85
CA PRO A 7 13.40 16.43 6.80
C PRO A 7 11.99 15.88 7.14
N LEU A 8 10.99 16.74 6.96
CA LEU A 8 9.59 16.39 7.12
C LEU A 8 8.97 16.07 5.75
N PRO A 9 7.93 15.25 5.68
CA PRO A 9 7.16 15.07 4.46
C PRO A 9 6.53 16.38 4.01
N GLU A 10 6.56 16.63 2.70
CA GLU A 10 6.06 17.86 2.11
C GLU A 10 4.75 17.61 1.34
N PRO A 11 3.59 18.13 1.78
CA PRO A 11 2.31 17.96 1.08
C PRO A 11 2.35 18.38 -0.40
N ALA A 12 3.12 19.43 -0.72
CA ALA A 12 3.27 19.91 -2.09
C ALA A 12 3.98 18.90 -2.99
N ARG A 13 5.00 18.20 -2.49
CA ARG A 13 5.71 17.15 -3.23
C ARG A 13 4.81 15.92 -3.43
N LEU A 14 4.11 15.49 -2.39
CA LEU A 14 3.12 14.41 -2.50
C LEU A 14 2.07 14.72 -3.57
N ARG A 15 1.55 15.95 -3.59
CA ARG A 15 0.62 16.42 -4.62
C ARG A 15 1.25 16.33 -6.02
N GLN A 16 2.47 16.81 -6.20
CA GLN A 16 3.18 16.76 -7.48
C GLN A 16 3.33 15.32 -7.99
N HIS A 17 3.71 14.38 -7.13
CA HIS A 17 3.82 12.97 -7.49
C HIS A 17 2.47 12.39 -7.92
N VAL A 18 1.41 12.66 -7.15
CA VAL A 18 0.06 12.18 -7.50
C VAL A 18 -0.45 12.82 -8.80
N GLU A 19 -0.25 14.11 -9.01
CA GLU A 19 -0.66 14.82 -10.24
C GLU A 19 0.02 14.25 -11.47
N PHE A 20 1.32 13.92 -11.39
CA PHE A 20 2.02 13.28 -12.49
C PHE A 20 1.49 11.86 -12.74
N LEU A 21 1.41 11.04 -11.71
CA LEU A 21 1.00 9.64 -11.84
C LEU A 21 -0.46 9.50 -12.25
N ALA A 22 -1.36 10.33 -11.76
CA ALA A 22 -2.78 10.28 -12.07
C ALA A 22 -3.20 11.17 -13.25
N ALA A 23 -2.26 11.60 -14.09
CA ALA A 23 -2.59 12.36 -15.31
C ALA A 23 -3.40 11.52 -16.31
N GLU A 24 -3.19 10.22 -16.30
CA GLU A 24 -3.90 9.26 -17.15
C GLU A 24 -3.93 7.86 -16.51
N PRO A 25 -4.88 6.98 -16.90
CA PRO A 25 -4.93 5.61 -16.40
C PRO A 25 -3.66 4.82 -16.72
N ARG A 26 -3.14 4.05 -15.76
CA ARG A 26 -1.92 3.26 -15.82
C ARG A 26 -2.25 1.77 -15.89
N SER A 27 -2.37 1.22 -17.08
CA SER A 27 -2.63 -0.21 -17.25
C SER A 27 -1.64 -0.81 -18.25
N ARG A 28 -0.91 -1.83 -17.82
CA ARG A 28 0.04 -2.56 -18.68
C ARG A 28 -0.62 -3.10 -19.94
N LEU A 29 -1.85 -3.54 -19.86
CA LEU A 29 -2.56 -4.16 -20.96
C LEU A 29 -3.28 -3.17 -21.88
N ARG A 30 -3.70 -1.98 -21.35
CA ARG A 30 -4.57 -1.07 -22.08
C ARG A 30 -3.96 0.30 -22.36
N ALA A 31 -3.04 0.72 -21.50
CA ALA A 31 -2.31 1.98 -21.61
C ALA A 31 -0.80 1.76 -21.38
N PRO A 32 -0.14 0.87 -22.17
CA PRO A 32 1.25 0.48 -21.91
C PRO A 32 2.22 1.65 -21.96
N ARG A 33 1.94 2.70 -22.74
CA ARG A 33 2.77 3.90 -22.79
C ARG A 33 2.63 4.76 -21.52
N ALA A 34 1.42 4.88 -20.99
CA ALA A 34 1.19 5.57 -19.72
C ALA A 34 1.88 4.84 -18.56
N MET A 35 1.75 3.52 -18.55
CA MET A 35 2.43 2.67 -17.57
C MET A 35 3.96 2.81 -17.66
N GLN A 36 4.53 2.84 -18.86
CA GLN A 36 5.97 3.04 -19.04
C GLN A 36 6.42 4.41 -18.54
N ARG A 37 5.69 5.50 -18.85
CA ARG A 37 6.02 6.83 -18.32
C ARG A 37 5.97 6.89 -16.79
N ALA A 38 5.00 6.22 -16.17
CA ALA A 38 4.90 6.13 -14.72
C ALA A 38 6.08 5.33 -14.12
N GLU A 39 6.48 4.22 -14.75
CA GLU A 39 7.66 3.47 -14.31
C GLU A 39 8.95 4.30 -14.43
N ASP A 40 9.14 4.98 -15.55
CA ASP A 40 10.33 5.81 -15.78
C ASP A 40 10.37 6.95 -14.74
N TYR A 41 9.24 7.60 -14.50
CA TYR A 41 9.13 8.64 -13.47
C TYR A 41 9.50 8.14 -12.07
N VAL A 42 8.93 7.01 -11.63
CA VAL A 42 9.24 6.43 -10.33
C VAL A 42 10.71 6.03 -10.22
N HIS A 43 11.26 5.42 -11.28
CA HIS A 43 12.67 5.06 -11.36
C HIS A 43 13.56 6.28 -11.18
N ASP A 44 13.27 7.37 -11.90
CA ASP A 44 14.08 8.57 -11.89
C ASP A 44 14.00 9.30 -10.54
N GLU A 45 12.81 9.41 -9.93
CA GLU A 45 12.63 10.02 -8.60
C GLU A 45 13.37 9.24 -7.51
N LEU A 46 13.28 7.91 -7.52
CA LEU A 46 14.01 7.06 -6.56
C LEU A 46 15.52 7.17 -6.76
N THR A 47 15.98 7.19 -8.02
CA THR A 47 17.40 7.35 -8.35
C THR A 47 17.90 8.73 -7.93
N ALA A 48 17.14 9.79 -8.18
CA ALA A 48 17.46 11.15 -7.74
C ALA A 48 17.52 11.28 -6.22
N ALA A 49 16.72 10.49 -5.50
CA ALA A 49 16.79 10.37 -4.04
C ALA A 49 17.97 9.50 -3.55
N GLY A 50 18.82 8.96 -4.44
CA GLY A 50 20.03 8.20 -4.08
C GLY A 50 19.82 6.70 -3.90
N TRP A 51 18.67 6.15 -4.33
CA TRP A 51 18.37 4.72 -4.26
C TRP A 51 18.88 3.98 -5.49
N LEU A 52 19.35 2.76 -5.28
CA LEU A 52 19.65 1.80 -6.35
C LEU A 52 18.33 1.12 -6.76
N VAL A 53 17.88 1.37 -7.98
CA VAL A 53 16.61 0.87 -8.49
C VAL A 53 16.86 -0.28 -9.44
N GLU A 54 16.30 -1.45 -9.14
CA GLU A 54 16.32 -2.63 -9.97
C GLU A 54 14.94 -2.84 -10.61
N ARG A 55 14.91 -3.06 -11.92
CA ARG A 55 13.75 -3.60 -12.60
C ARG A 55 13.72 -5.11 -12.43
N GLN A 56 12.68 -5.62 -11.76
CA GLN A 56 12.44 -7.05 -11.56
C GLN A 56 11.42 -7.54 -12.59
N PRO A 57 11.83 -7.99 -13.79
CA PRO A 57 10.91 -8.46 -14.82
C PRO A 57 10.30 -9.81 -14.44
N PHE A 58 9.05 -10.02 -14.84
CA PHE A 58 8.38 -11.31 -14.68
C PHE A 58 7.60 -11.74 -15.92
N ASP A 59 7.46 -13.05 -16.10
CA ASP A 59 6.66 -13.71 -17.13
C ASP A 59 5.73 -14.72 -16.43
N ALA A 60 4.57 -14.24 -16.03
CA ALA A 60 3.59 -15.03 -15.28
C ALA A 60 2.64 -15.73 -16.26
N ARG A 61 2.61 -17.07 -16.22
CA ARG A 61 1.76 -17.89 -17.09
C ARG A 61 0.60 -18.49 -16.29
N TRP A 62 -0.56 -18.65 -16.96
CA TRP A 62 -1.76 -19.33 -16.43
C TRP A 62 -2.21 -18.77 -15.08
N GLN A 63 -2.28 -17.42 -14.98
CA GLN A 63 -2.70 -16.75 -13.75
C GLN A 63 -4.21 -16.63 -13.69
N ILE A 64 -4.78 -17.02 -12.56
CA ILE A 64 -6.16 -16.68 -12.21
C ILE A 64 -6.11 -15.32 -11.50
N GLY A 65 -6.81 -14.35 -12.04
CA GLY A 65 -6.85 -12.99 -11.54
C GLY A 65 -8.18 -12.33 -11.81
N SER A 66 -8.20 -11.01 -11.80
CA SER A 66 -9.35 -10.19 -12.14
C SER A 66 -9.19 -9.54 -13.52
N THR A 67 -10.08 -8.66 -13.88
CA THR A 67 -9.96 -7.78 -15.05
C THR A 67 -9.77 -6.36 -14.57
N ASP A 68 -8.85 -5.64 -15.21
CA ASP A 68 -8.66 -4.18 -15.04
C ASP A 68 -9.79 -3.33 -15.63
N ARG A 69 -10.91 -3.95 -15.99
CA ARG A 69 -12.08 -3.23 -16.48
C ARG A 69 -12.85 -2.62 -15.33
N HIS A 70 -13.23 -1.37 -15.54
CA HIS A 70 -14.12 -0.61 -14.71
C HIS A 70 -15.32 -1.42 -14.20
N GLY A 71 -15.47 -1.54 -12.90
CA GLY A 71 -16.60 -2.23 -12.29
C GLY A 71 -16.90 -1.73 -10.89
N HIS A 72 -17.98 -0.95 -10.74
CA HIS A 72 -18.43 -0.37 -9.45
C HIS A 72 -18.89 -1.38 -8.40
N ARG A 73 -18.92 -2.65 -8.73
CA ARG A 73 -19.40 -3.71 -7.83
C ARG A 73 -18.21 -4.56 -7.40
N ALA A 74 -17.63 -4.19 -6.27
CA ALA A 74 -16.53 -4.89 -5.61
C ALA A 74 -16.77 -6.41 -5.37
N LEU A 75 -17.99 -6.89 -5.53
CA LEU A 75 -18.39 -8.29 -5.36
C LEU A 75 -18.47 -9.07 -6.68
N ALA A 76 -18.29 -8.43 -7.82
CA ALA A 76 -18.34 -9.09 -9.12
C ALA A 76 -16.93 -9.27 -9.72
N LEU A 77 -15.96 -9.69 -8.91
CA LEU A 77 -14.68 -10.22 -9.41
C LEU A 77 -14.99 -11.49 -10.20
N LYS A 78 -15.26 -11.34 -11.49
CA LYS A 78 -15.29 -12.50 -12.38
C LYS A 78 -13.86 -13.00 -12.54
N PRO A 79 -13.52 -14.18 -12.01
CA PRO A 79 -12.20 -14.72 -12.17
C PRO A 79 -11.89 -14.83 -13.66
N ARG A 80 -10.71 -14.37 -14.04
CA ARG A 80 -10.23 -14.43 -15.41
C ARG A 80 -8.95 -15.24 -15.46
N LEU A 81 -8.87 -16.16 -16.43
CA LEU A 81 -7.63 -16.86 -16.72
C LEU A 81 -6.79 -16.02 -17.70
N HIS A 82 -5.65 -15.55 -17.24
CA HIS A 82 -4.63 -14.90 -18.05
C HIS A 82 -3.61 -15.94 -18.50
N ARG A 83 -3.49 -16.15 -19.82
CA ARG A 83 -2.55 -17.15 -20.37
C ARG A 83 -1.11 -16.77 -20.16
N ARG A 84 -0.80 -15.46 -20.27
CA ARG A 84 0.55 -14.91 -20.08
C ARG A 84 0.46 -13.43 -19.75
N LEU A 85 1.14 -13.02 -18.69
CA LEU A 85 1.30 -11.64 -18.26
C LEU A 85 2.79 -11.35 -18.13
N ARG A 86 3.25 -10.30 -18.80
CA ARG A 86 4.65 -9.82 -18.72
C ARG A 86 4.64 -8.43 -18.14
N GLY A 87 5.39 -8.22 -17.08
CA GLY A 87 5.51 -6.94 -16.38
C GLY A 87 6.83 -6.84 -15.67
N ALA A 88 6.99 -5.80 -14.88
CA ALA A 88 8.15 -5.63 -14.01
C ALA A 88 7.76 -4.85 -12.75
N ASN A 89 8.27 -5.29 -11.60
CA ASN A 89 8.30 -4.46 -10.39
C ASN A 89 9.53 -3.56 -10.42
N LEU A 90 9.46 -2.43 -9.72
CA LEU A 90 10.64 -1.65 -9.35
C LEU A 90 10.97 -1.96 -7.89
N ILE A 91 12.18 -2.41 -7.64
CA ILE A 91 12.69 -2.71 -6.29
C ILE A 91 13.86 -1.78 -6.04
N ALA A 92 13.80 -1.02 -4.96
CA ALA A 92 14.84 -0.05 -4.64
C ALA A 92 15.45 -0.31 -3.26
N SER A 93 16.77 -0.19 -3.17
CA SER A 93 17.53 -0.33 -1.93
C SER A 93 18.48 0.85 -1.75
N LEU A 94 18.70 1.24 -0.50
CA LEU A 94 19.60 2.35 -0.19
C LEU A 94 21.05 1.82 -0.05
N PRO A 95 22.03 2.40 -0.77
CA PRO A 95 23.45 2.02 -0.63
C PRO A 95 23.93 2.11 0.83
N GLY A 96 24.71 1.14 1.27
CA GLY A 96 25.26 1.13 2.63
C GLY A 96 24.29 0.70 3.72
N SER A 97 23.08 0.23 3.38
CA SER A 97 22.09 -0.23 4.37
C SER A 97 22.46 -1.55 5.10
N GLY A 98 23.65 -2.08 4.87
CA GLY A 98 24.14 -3.31 5.51
C GLY A 98 23.49 -4.60 4.97
N ASP A 99 23.88 -5.76 5.53
CA ASP A 99 23.38 -7.08 5.16
C ASP A 99 22.25 -7.57 6.11
N GLY A 100 21.41 -8.50 5.64
CA GLY A 100 20.33 -9.12 6.40
C GLY A 100 18.93 -8.69 5.94
N PRO A 101 17.85 -9.21 6.56
CA PRO A 101 16.49 -8.95 6.11
C PRO A 101 16.05 -7.51 6.37
N ALA A 102 15.40 -6.92 5.37
CA ALA A 102 14.90 -5.54 5.36
C ALA A 102 13.40 -5.47 5.68
N VAL A 103 12.91 -4.28 6.02
CA VAL A 103 11.49 -3.97 5.96
C VAL A 103 11.16 -3.47 4.57
N LEU A 104 10.14 -4.05 3.94
CA LEU A 104 9.68 -3.64 2.63
C LEU A 104 8.51 -2.66 2.76
N VAL A 105 8.57 -1.52 2.08
CA VAL A 105 7.44 -0.60 1.89
C VAL A 105 7.00 -0.70 0.45
N GLY A 106 5.73 -1.06 0.21
CA GLY A 106 5.25 -1.35 -1.13
C GLY A 106 3.89 -0.76 -1.46
N ALA A 107 3.70 -0.41 -2.75
CA ALA A 107 2.44 0.02 -3.36
C ALA A 107 2.39 -0.44 -4.82
N HIS A 108 1.19 -0.59 -5.39
CA HIS A 108 1.09 -0.86 -6.81
C HIS A 108 1.07 0.42 -7.65
N LEU A 109 1.53 0.30 -8.90
CA LEU A 109 1.63 1.41 -9.83
C LEU A 109 0.44 1.49 -10.78
N ASP A 110 -0.11 0.34 -11.15
CA ASP A 110 -1.23 0.27 -12.09
C ASP A 110 -2.54 0.82 -11.51
N SER A 111 -3.46 1.16 -12.37
CA SER A 111 -4.83 1.53 -12.03
C SER A 111 -5.80 0.81 -12.95
N VAL A 112 -7.07 0.68 -12.55
CA VAL A 112 -8.09 0.11 -13.42
C VAL A 112 -8.29 0.97 -14.67
N SER A 113 -8.65 0.32 -15.77
CA SER A 113 -8.94 0.99 -17.03
C SER A 113 -10.06 2.02 -16.87
N GLY A 114 -9.77 3.28 -17.17
CA GLY A 114 -10.72 4.39 -17.09
C GLY A 114 -10.75 5.14 -15.76
N SER A 115 -9.90 4.75 -14.78
CA SER A 115 -9.62 5.56 -13.59
C SER A 115 -8.22 6.16 -13.68
N PRO A 116 -8.04 7.46 -13.44
CA PRO A 116 -6.72 8.05 -13.25
C PRO A 116 -5.97 7.44 -12.07
N GLY A 117 -6.68 6.92 -11.07
CA GLY A 117 -6.11 6.23 -9.93
C GLY A 117 -5.26 7.16 -9.05
N ALA A 118 -5.82 8.31 -8.68
CA ALA A 118 -5.11 9.25 -7.80
C ALA A 118 -4.97 8.69 -6.39
N ASP A 119 -6.06 8.18 -5.85
CA ASP A 119 -6.05 7.49 -4.58
C ASP A 119 -5.59 6.03 -4.75
N ASP A 120 -6.11 5.36 -5.75
CA ASP A 120 -5.85 3.96 -6.06
C ASP A 120 -4.99 3.81 -7.35
N ASN A 121 -3.63 3.81 -7.25
CA ASN A 121 -2.85 3.89 -6.01
C ASN A 121 -1.66 4.86 -6.15
N ALA A 122 -1.86 6.00 -6.87
CA ALA A 122 -0.82 7.03 -6.96
C ALA A 122 -0.51 7.63 -5.58
N SER A 123 -1.50 7.65 -4.65
CA SER A 123 -1.29 8.08 -3.27
C SER A 123 -0.24 7.22 -2.55
N GLY A 124 -0.34 5.90 -2.65
CA GLY A 124 0.62 4.97 -2.08
C GLY A 124 2.01 5.09 -2.70
N VAL A 125 2.09 5.25 -4.03
CA VAL A 125 3.38 5.47 -4.72
C VAL A 125 4.01 6.79 -4.31
N ALA A 126 3.23 7.87 -4.16
CA ALA A 126 3.72 9.17 -3.68
C ALA A 126 4.30 9.06 -2.26
N VAL A 127 3.66 8.29 -1.36
CA VAL A 127 4.20 7.98 -0.03
C VAL A 127 5.54 7.25 -0.14
N ILE A 128 5.69 6.29 -1.06
CA ILE A 128 6.98 5.61 -1.28
C ILE A 128 8.07 6.60 -1.70
N LEU A 129 7.79 7.47 -2.69
CA LEU A 129 8.77 8.44 -3.20
C LEU A 129 9.21 9.43 -2.12
N GLU A 130 8.27 9.94 -1.34
CA GLU A 130 8.59 10.87 -0.26
C GLU A 130 9.27 10.16 0.93
N THR A 131 8.91 8.90 1.22
CA THR A 131 9.63 8.05 2.18
C THR A 131 11.07 7.82 1.73
N ALA A 132 11.32 7.61 0.44
CA ALA A 132 12.67 7.49 -0.10
C ALA A 132 13.51 8.73 0.21
N ARG A 133 12.97 9.92 -0.03
CA ARG A 133 13.64 11.19 0.26
C ARG A 133 13.98 11.34 1.75
N LEU A 134 13.03 11.01 2.63
CA LEU A 134 13.22 11.09 4.08
C LEU A 134 14.34 10.15 4.55
N LEU A 135 14.30 8.90 4.10
CA LEU A 135 15.25 7.88 4.53
C LEU A 135 16.66 8.09 3.98
N SER A 136 16.80 8.71 2.81
CA SER A 136 18.10 9.09 2.24
C SER A 136 18.81 10.15 3.04
N ALA A 137 18.08 10.98 3.76
CA ALA A 137 18.65 12.02 4.63
C ALA A 137 19.00 11.48 6.04
N ALA A 138 18.72 10.22 6.33
CA ALA A 138 19.05 9.62 7.62
C ALA A 138 20.58 9.49 7.78
N PRO A 139 21.13 9.72 9.00
CA PRO A 139 22.57 9.64 9.24
C PRO A 139 23.17 8.25 9.04
N VAL A 140 22.32 7.22 9.14
CA VAL A 140 22.69 5.82 8.86
C VAL A 140 21.63 5.25 7.93
N ALA A 141 22.07 4.62 6.84
CA ALA A 141 21.17 4.01 5.86
C ALA A 141 20.32 2.89 6.52
N PRO A 142 18.99 3.04 6.57
CA PRO A 142 18.15 2.02 7.21
C PRO A 142 18.00 0.78 6.34
N ARG A 143 17.75 -0.36 6.98
CA ARG A 143 17.45 -1.63 6.30
C ARG A 143 16.00 -1.63 5.78
N VAL A 144 15.76 -0.82 4.76
CA VAL A 144 14.45 -0.68 4.09
C VAL A 144 14.62 -0.95 2.60
N VAL A 145 13.66 -1.66 2.03
CA VAL A 145 13.49 -1.87 0.59
C VAL A 145 12.18 -1.23 0.17
N LEU A 146 12.20 -0.46 -0.89
CA LEU A 146 10.98 0.10 -1.50
C LEU A 146 10.60 -0.74 -2.70
N ALA A 147 9.32 -1.03 -2.83
CA ALA A 147 8.80 -1.84 -3.93
C ALA A 147 7.59 -1.18 -4.58
N VAL A 148 7.63 -1.04 -5.91
CA VAL A 148 6.49 -0.58 -6.69
C VAL A 148 6.05 -1.74 -7.59
N PHE A 149 4.84 -2.24 -7.34
CA PHE A 149 4.33 -3.47 -7.96
C PHE A 149 3.55 -3.16 -9.24
N ASP A 150 3.62 -4.09 -10.17
CA ASP A 150 2.87 -4.05 -11.44
C ASP A 150 1.72 -5.07 -11.39
N MET A 151 0.61 -4.76 -12.06
CA MET A 151 -0.53 -5.65 -12.24
C MET A 151 -1.19 -6.13 -10.93
N GLU A 152 -1.34 -5.24 -9.95
CA GLU A 152 -2.17 -5.49 -8.77
C GLU A 152 -3.62 -5.73 -9.19
N GLU A 153 -4.17 -4.85 -10.01
CA GLU A 153 -5.55 -4.83 -10.50
C GLU A 153 -5.94 -6.07 -11.32
N LEU A 154 -4.95 -6.78 -11.82
CA LEU A 154 -5.14 -8.07 -12.49
C LEU A 154 -5.09 -9.26 -11.54
N GLY A 155 -4.87 -9.03 -10.24
CA GLY A 155 -4.85 -10.04 -9.18
C GLY A 155 -3.51 -10.19 -8.47
N LEU A 156 -2.91 -9.09 -8.03
CA LEU A 156 -1.69 -9.04 -7.22
C LEU A 156 -0.47 -9.69 -7.91
N ILE A 157 -0.37 -9.59 -9.24
CA ILE A 157 0.60 -10.39 -10.01
C ILE A 157 2.03 -10.02 -9.63
N GLY A 158 2.36 -8.72 -9.61
CA GLY A 158 3.69 -8.23 -9.25
C GLY A 158 4.07 -8.58 -7.83
N ALA A 159 3.19 -8.33 -6.87
CA ALA A 159 3.43 -8.66 -5.46
C ALA A 159 3.61 -10.16 -5.22
N ARG A 160 2.87 -11.03 -5.96
CA ARG A 160 3.07 -12.48 -5.90
C ARG A 160 4.47 -12.91 -6.36
N GLN A 161 4.99 -12.25 -7.42
CA GLN A 161 6.34 -12.52 -7.91
C GLN A 161 7.40 -12.01 -6.92
N ALA A 162 7.25 -10.78 -6.42
CA ALA A 162 8.15 -10.19 -5.42
C ALA A 162 8.18 -11.01 -4.13
N ALA A 163 7.02 -11.34 -3.56
CA ALA A 163 6.93 -12.16 -2.35
C ALA A 163 7.56 -13.54 -2.53
N ARG A 164 7.44 -14.15 -3.72
CA ARG A 164 8.07 -15.41 -4.04
C ARG A 164 9.59 -15.31 -4.08
N GLU A 165 10.12 -14.28 -4.68
CA GLU A 165 11.56 -14.11 -4.87
C GLU A 165 12.25 -13.67 -3.58
N LEU A 166 11.78 -12.59 -2.98
CA LEU A 166 12.34 -12.04 -1.74
C LEU A 166 12.15 -12.99 -0.55
N GLY A 167 10.98 -13.66 -0.47
CA GLY A 167 10.72 -14.64 0.59
C GLY A 167 11.60 -15.89 0.50
N ARG A 168 12.02 -16.32 -0.71
CA ARG A 168 12.96 -17.46 -0.84
C ARG A 168 14.38 -17.10 -0.43
N ARG A 169 14.78 -15.84 -0.59
CA ARG A 169 16.10 -15.35 -0.19
C ARG A 169 16.18 -15.03 1.30
N GLY A 170 15.02 -14.88 1.98
CA GLY A 170 15.00 -14.41 3.37
C GLY A 170 15.30 -12.91 3.50
N ASP A 171 15.15 -12.15 2.42
CA ASP A 171 15.56 -10.75 2.35
C ASP A 171 14.59 -9.78 3.05
N VAL A 172 13.38 -10.25 3.43
CA VAL A 172 12.33 -9.41 4.01
C VAL A 172 11.84 -9.98 5.34
N ARG A 173 11.94 -9.17 6.41
CA ARG A 173 11.43 -9.48 7.76
C ARG A 173 10.04 -8.97 8.04
N GLY A 174 9.56 -8.00 7.23
CA GLY A 174 8.23 -7.42 7.35
C GLY A 174 7.89 -6.53 6.16
N MET A 175 6.59 -6.27 5.96
CA MET A 175 6.11 -5.44 4.86
C MET A 175 5.08 -4.43 5.33
N ILE A 176 5.17 -3.19 4.83
CA ILE A 176 4.14 -2.16 4.90
C ILE A 176 3.57 -2.00 3.50
N CYS A 177 2.31 -2.34 3.31
CA CYS A 177 1.57 -2.15 2.07
C CYS A 177 0.74 -0.88 2.15
N LEU A 178 0.84 -0.03 1.14
CA LEU A 178 0.06 1.19 0.97
C LEU A 178 -1.01 0.94 -0.09
N GLU A 179 -2.27 1.08 0.29
CA GLU A 179 -3.43 0.76 -0.57
C GLU A 179 -4.51 1.82 -0.42
N SER A 180 -4.61 2.77 -1.37
CA SER A 180 -5.54 3.90 -1.25
C SER A 180 -5.42 4.58 0.12
N VAL A 181 -4.52 5.56 0.26
CA VAL A 181 -4.14 6.15 1.56
C VAL A 181 -4.37 7.66 1.63
N GLY A 182 -5.03 8.24 0.62
CA GLY A 182 -5.13 9.69 0.46
C GLY A 182 -6.51 10.30 0.68
N TYR A 183 -7.59 9.51 0.78
CA TYR A 183 -8.95 10.05 0.86
C TYR A 183 -9.49 10.09 2.29
N TYR A 184 -9.77 11.29 2.79
CA TYR A 184 -10.30 11.52 4.14
C TYR A 184 -11.52 12.41 4.14
N VAL A 185 -12.46 12.18 5.07
CA VAL A 185 -13.73 12.91 5.20
C VAL A 185 -14.09 13.04 6.68
N ASP A 186 -14.25 14.27 7.15
CA ASP A 186 -14.56 14.56 8.57
C ASP A 186 -16.05 14.49 8.90
N GLU A 187 -16.93 14.47 7.91
CA GLU A 187 -18.38 14.39 8.10
C GLU A 187 -18.79 13.03 8.68
N PRO A 188 -19.77 13.00 9.59
CA PRO A 188 -20.30 11.75 10.13
C PRO A 188 -20.94 10.87 9.05
N ARG A 189 -20.92 9.56 9.25
CA ARG A 189 -21.55 8.55 8.38
C ARG A 189 -20.95 8.46 6.97
N THR A 190 -19.71 8.85 6.81
CA THR A 190 -18.95 8.73 5.55
C THR A 190 -18.20 7.40 5.44
N GLN A 191 -17.96 6.73 6.58
CA GLN A 191 -17.40 5.38 6.62
C GLN A 191 -18.49 4.32 6.61
N ARG A 192 -18.44 3.39 5.65
CA ARG A 192 -19.31 2.21 5.58
C ARG A 192 -18.54 0.98 6.06
N LEU A 193 -19.27 0.03 6.65
CA LEU A 193 -18.73 -1.26 7.04
C LEU A 193 -19.27 -2.37 6.11
N PRO A 194 -18.46 -3.38 5.78
CA PRO A 194 -18.94 -4.57 5.06
C PRO A 194 -20.04 -5.30 5.84
N ALA A 195 -20.95 -5.95 5.14
CA ALA A 195 -21.99 -6.76 5.78
C ALA A 195 -21.38 -7.85 6.68
N GLY A 196 -21.84 -7.94 7.90
CA GLY A 196 -21.36 -8.90 8.90
C GLY A 196 -20.03 -8.51 9.58
N PHE A 197 -19.44 -7.37 9.23
CA PHE A 197 -18.17 -6.91 9.81
C PHE A 197 -18.26 -6.76 11.34
N GLU A 198 -19.37 -6.21 11.85
CA GLU A 198 -19.59 -6.02 13.29
C GLU A 198 -19.55 -7.32 14.11
N ARG A 199 -19.92 -8.45 13.50
CA ARG A 199 -19.88 -9.76 14.17
C ARG A 199 -18.47 -10.31 14.26
N ILE A 200 -17.62 -10.04 13.24
CA ILE A 200 -16.28 -10.60 13.14
C ILE A 200 -15.27 -9.68 13.84
N PHE A 201 -15.49 -8.37 13.79
CA PHE A 201 -14.62 -7.33 14.32
C PHE A 201 -15.38 -6.37 15.22
N PRO A 202 -15.91 -6.81 16.38
CA PRO A 202 -16.75 -5.99 17.25
C PRO A 202 -16.02 -4.78 17.81
N GLU A 203 -14.74 -4.91 18.16
CA GLU A 203 -13.92 -3.83 18.73
C GLU A 203 -13.69 -2.70 17.71
N ALA A 204 -13.21 -3.03 16.50
CA ALA A 204 -13.00 -2.06 15.43
C ALA A 204 -14.32 -1.38 15.00
N SER A 205 -15.41 -2.13 14.99
CA SER A 205 -16.74 -1.59 14.71
C SER A 205 -17.24 -0.64 15.80
N ALA A 206 -16.95 -0.93 17.07
CA ALA A 206 -17.29 -0.07 18.19
C ALA A 206 -16.47 1.24 18.15
N GLU A 207 -15.19 1.17 17.81
CA GLU A 207 -14.32 2.35 17.62
C GLU A 207 -14.82 3.24 16.47
N ALA A 208 -15.13 2.65 15.32
CA ALA A 208 -15.70 3.39 14.18
C ALA A 208 -17.05 4.04 14.53
N ARG A 209 -17.89 3.34 15.30
CA ARG A 209 -19.18 3.87 15.80
C ARG A 209 -18.97 5.03 16.77
N ALA A 210 -18.05 4.91 17.73
CA ALA A 210 -17.72 5.97 18.69
C ALA A 210 -17.20 7.22 17.96
N GLY A 211 -16.45 7.06 16.86
CA GLY A 211 -16.03 8.12 15.95
C GLY A 211 -17.14 8.67 15.05
N GLY A 212 -18.40 8.20 15.18
CA GLY A 212 -19.52 8.64 14.35
C GLY A 212 -19.45 8.18 12.90
N TYR A 213 -18.71 7.11 12.62
CA TYR A 213 -18.44 6.58 11.26
C TYR A 213 -17.87 7.67 10.33
N ARG A 214 -16.95 8.49 10.82
CA ARG A 214 -16.19 9.44 9.99
C ARG A 214 -15.13 8.73 9.20
N GLY A 215 -14.85 9.23 8.02
CA GLY A 215 -13.75 8.75 7.17
C GLY A 215 -12.41 9.46 7.46
N ASP A 216 -12.11 9.77 8.70
CA ASP A 216 -11.00 10.60 9.16
C ASP A 216 -9.77 9.82 9.68
N PHE A 217 -9.78 8.50 9.54
CA PHE A 217 -8.74 7.60 10.04
C PHE A 217 -8.08 6.77 8.91
N THR A 218 -6.89 6.26 9.17
CA THR A 218 -6.27 5.18 8.38
C THR A 218 -6.56 3.84 9.04
N LEU A 219 -7.11 2.88 8.29
CA LEU A 219 -7.26 1.51 8.73
C LEU A 219 -5.92 0.79 8.61
N VAL A 220 -5.44 0.22 9.72
CA VAL A 220 -4.20 -0.56 9.79
C VAL A 220 -4.58 -2.03 9.94
N VAL A 221 -4.61 -2.75 8.83
CA VAL A 221 -4.88 -4.19 8.85
C VAL A 221 -3.61 -4.94 9.13
N HIS A 222 -3.64 -5.83 10.12
CA HIS A 222 -2.45 -6.56 10.58
C HIS A 222 -2.81 -7.98 11.03
N ARG A 223 -1.83 -8.84 11.12
CA ARG A 223 -1.91 -10.13 11.82
C ARG A 223 -1.15 -10.08 13.14
N ARG A 224 -1.20 -11.19 13.91
CA ARG A 224 -0.50 -11.26 15.19
C ARG A 224 0.99 -10.97 15.06
N SER A 225 1.63 -11.48 14.02
CA SER A 225 3.06 -11.32 13.73
C SER A 225 3.49 -9.87 13.46
N SER A 226 2.58 -9.01 13.04
CA SER A 226 2.84 -7.60 12.74
C SER A 226 2.13 -6.63 13.69
N ALA A 227 1.58 -7.13 14.81
CA ALA A 227 0.83 -6.30 15.76
C ALA A 227 1.70 -5.19 16.37
N GLY A 228 2.94 -5.48 16.73
CA GLY A 228 3.89 -4.48 17.24
C GLY A 228 4.15 -3.35 16.26
N ALA A 229 4.32 -3.67 14.97
CA ALA A 229 4.51 -2.67 13.92
C ALA A 229 3.25 -1.81 13.69
N ALA A 230 2.05 -2.40 13.80
CA ALA A 230 0.80 -1.67 13.73
C ALA A 230 0.68 -0.63 14.86
N GLU A 231 1.09 -0.98 16.07
CA GLU A 231 1.13 -0.05 17.20
C GLU A 231 2.20 1.04 17.05
N VAL A 232 3.36 0.73 16.46
CA VAL A 232 4.38 1.74 16.12
C VAL A 232 3.78 2.76 15.15
N TRP A 233 3.14 2.30 14.08
CA TRP A 233 2.53 3.17 13.09
C TRP A 233 1.44 4.07 13.71
N LYS A 234 0.53 3.48 14.50
CA LYS A 234 -0.55 4.21 15.19
C LYS A 234 -0.02 5.34 16.08
N ARG A 235 1.03 5.05 16.87
CA ARG A 235 1.65 6.07 17.74
C ARG A 235 2.35 7.16 16.93
N ALA A 236 3.06 6.79 15.87
CA ALA A 236 3.75 7.77 15.01
C ALA A 236 2.75 8.72 14.31
N ALA A 237 1.65 8.18 13.78
CA ALA A 237 0.61 8.99 13.16
C ALA A 237 -0.11 9.92 14.14
N ALA A 238 -0.31 9.48 15.38
CA ALA A 238 -0.91 10.30 16.43
C ALA A 238 0.02 11.41 16.96
N ALA A 239 1.33 11.25 16.82
CA ALA A 239 2.33 12.22 17.28
C ALA A 239 2.63 13.33 16.24
N ALA A 240 2.11 13.24 15.03
CA ALA A 240 2.32 14.24 13.97
C ALA A 240 1.54 15.53 14.24
N SER A 241 1.97 16.64 13.62
CA SER A 241 1.33 17.96 13.74
C SER A 241 -0.11 17.95 13.19
N VAL A 242 -0.33 17.26 12.07
CA VAL A 242 -1.65 16.90 11.56
C VAL A 242 -1.88 15.46 11.95
N THR A 243 -2.73 15.21 12.93
CA THR A 243 -2.97 13.87 13.46
C THR A 243 -3.86 13.06 12.51
N VAL A 244 -3.50 11.80 12.30
CA VAL A 244 -4.34 10.82 11.60
C VAL A 244 -4.61 9.67 12.56
N PRO A 245 -5.85 9.46 13.01
CA PRO A 245 -6.17 8.32 13.85
C PRO A 245 -5.89 7.01 13.10
N GLY A 246 -5.23 6.08 13.78
CA GLY A 246 -5.02 4.71 13.27
C GLY A 246 -6.04 3.76 13.88
N LEU A 247 -6.96 3.22 13.09
CA LEU A 247 -7.87 2.16 13.50
C LEU A 247 -7.23 0.81 13.23
N LEU A 248 -6.91 0.06 14.30
CA LEU A 248 -6.25 -1.24 14.15
C LEU A 248 -7.28 -2.34 13.88
N LEU A 249 -7.06 -3.12 12.83
CA LEU A 249 -7.89 -4.25 12.47
C LEU A 249 -7.06 -5.52 12.39
N ARG A 250 -7.21 -6.40 13.38
CA ARG A 250 -6.49 -7.66 13.41
C ARG A 250 -7.22 -8.75 12.62
N ASP A 251 -6.60 -9.21 11.53
CA ASP A 251 -6.99 -10.45 10.87
C ASP A 251 -6.63 -11.64 11.80
N PRO A 252 -7.62 -12.45 12.22
CA PRO A 252 -7.37 -13.56 13.14
C PRO A 252 -6.63 -14.74 12.52
N ARG A 253 -6.49 -14.78 11.20
CA ARG A 253 -5.83 -15.87 10.47
C ARG A 253 -4.32 -15.85 10.74
N PRO A 254 -3.68 -17.04 10.86
CA PRO A 254 -2.22 -17.12 10.94
C PRO A 254 -1.57 -16.77 9.59
N ASP A 255 -0.30 -16.43 9.62
CA ASP A 255 0.50 -16.30 8.40
C ASP A 255 0.76 -17.68 7.76
N GLY A 256 1.14 -17.67 6.49
CA GLY A 256 1.46 -18.87 5.73
C GLY A 256 0.24 -19.58 5.13
N LEU A 257 0.47 -20.82 4.71
CA LEU A 257 -0.51 -21.62 3.95
C LEU A 257 -1.82 -21.86 4.71
N LEU A 258 -1.76 -22.05 6.01
CA LEU A 258 -2.96 -22.26 6.82
C LEU A 258 -3.91 -21.07 6.77
N GLY A 259 -3.37 -19.85 6.91
CA GLY A 259 -4.15 -18.62 6.80
C GLY A 259 -4.75 -18.41 5.41
N LEU A 260 -4.04 -18.80 4.36
CA LEU A 260 -4.56 -18.81 3.00
C LEU A 260 -5.76 -19.75 2.87
N LEU A 261 -5.64 -20.99 3.34
CA LEU A 261 -6.71 -21.99 3.26
C LEU A 261 -7.96 -21.56 4.03
N ILE A 262 -7.79 -21.01 5.24
CA ILE A 262 -8.90 -20.43 6.01
C ILE A 262 -9.54 -19.26 5.24
N GLY A 263 -8.76 -18.41 4.60
CA GLY A 263 -9.26 -17.29 3.80
C GLY A 263 -10.11 -17.72 2.60
N LEU A 264 -9.80 -18.86 2.00
CA LEU A 264 -10.60 -19.43 0.91
C LEU A 264 -11.93 -20.00 1.43
N ALA A 265 -11.96 -20.49 2.68
CA ALA A 265 -13.16 -21.07 3.29
C ALA A 265 -14.10 -20.04 3.92
N VAL A 266 -13.63 -18.83 4.24
CA VAL A 266 -14.38 -17.77 4.95
C VAL A 266 -14.46 -16.52 4.10
N PRO A 267 -15.50 -16.38 3.24
CA PRO A 267 -15.62 -15.26 2.29
C PRO A 267 -15.47 -13.83 2.90
N PRO A 268 -16.01 -13.51 4.09
CA PRO A 268 -15.82 -12.19 4.69
C PRO A 268 -14.36 -11.86 4.98
N ALA A 269 -13.54 -12.85 5.30
CA ALA A 269 -12.10 -12.66 5.52
C ALA A 269 -11.33 -12.37 4.23
N ALA A 270 -11.91 -12.61 3.07
CA ALA A 270 -11.29 -12.29 1.78
C ALA A 270 -11.08 -10.78 1.60
N HIS A 271 -11.92 -9.94 2.21
CA HIS A 271 -11.75 -8.47 2.17
C HIS A 271 -10.43 -8.01 2.80
N LEU A 272 -9.89 -8.74 3.77
CA LEU A 272 -8.63 -8.41 4.44
C LEU A 272 -7.38 -8.83 3.66
N GLY A 273 -7.53 -9.46 2.51
CA GLY A 273 -6.42 -9.93 1.67
C GLY A 273 -6.54 -9.42 0.23
N ARG A 274 -7.07 -8.22 0.02
CA ARG A 274 -7.35 -7.67 -1.31
C ARG A 274 -6.25 -6.79 -1.89
N SER A 275 -5.09 -6.69 -1.22
CA SER A 275 -3.97 -5.91 -1.70
C SER A 275 -2.63 -6.66 -1.58
N ASP A 276 -1.56 -6.01 -1.97
CA ASP A 276 -0.22 -6.55 -2.17
C ASP A 276 0.44 -7.14 -0.91
N HIS A 277 -0.08 -6.88 0.28
CA HIS A 277 0.36 -7.54 1.53
C HIS A 277 -0.01 -9.03 1.60
N ALA A 278 -1.11 -9.43 0.94
CA ALA A 278 -1.62 -10.80 1.04
C ALA A 278 -0.64 -11.87 0.51
N PRO A 279 0.06 -11.68 -0.62
CA PRO A 279 1.12 -12.60 -1.05
C PRO A 279 2.24 -12.80 -0.04
N PHE A 280 2.58 -11.77 0.75
CA PHE A 280 3.59 -11.86 1.81
C PHE A 280 3.05 -12.64 3.01
N TRP A 281 1.85 -12.35 3.47
CA TRP A 281 1.18 -13.17 4.50
C TRP A 281 1.11 -14.64 4.14
N ASN A 282 0.79 -14.96 2.87
CA ASN A 282 0.69 -16.34 2.40
C ASN A 282 2.04 -17.08 2.40
N ARG A 283 3.15 -16.34 2.55
CA ARG A 283 4.51 -16.88 2.66
C ARG A 283 5.09 -16.82 4.07
N GLY A 284 4.26 -16.48 5.06
CA GLY A 284 4.69 -16.37 6.44
C GLY A 284 5.49 -15.09 6.75
N ILE A 285 5.48 -14.11 5.87
CA ILE A 285 6.13 -12.81 6.08
C ILE A 285 5.13 -11.89 6.77
N PRO A 286 5.44 -11.33 7.95
CA PRO A 286 4.59 -10.35 8.63
C PRO A 286 4.33 -9.14 7.74
N ALA A 287 3.08 -8.68 7.67
CA ALA A 287 2.76 -7.49 6.88
C ALA A 287 1.66 -6.63 7.52
N LEU A 288 1.68 -5.34 7.21
CA LEU A 288 0.61 -4.38 7.45
C LEU A 288 -0.01 -3.99 6.10
N MET A 289 -1.31 -3.68 6.10
CA MET A 289 -1.93 -2.89 5.04
C MET A 289 -2.46 -1.61 5.64
N LEU A 290 -2.01 -0.47 5.11
CA LEU A 290 -2.51 0.85 5.42
C LEU A 290 -3.50 1.25 4.33
N THR A 291 -4.71 1.64 4.71
CA THR A 291 -5.74 2.01 3.74
C THR A 291 -6.73 3.00 4.33
N ASP A 292 -7.28 3.85 3.49
CA ASP A 292 -8.44 4.67 3.79
C ASP A 292 -9.78 3.89 3.68
N THR A 293 -9.70 2.60 3.37
CA THR A 293 -10.81 1.67 3.15
C THR A 293 -11.44 1.69 1.74
N ALA A 294 -10.83 2.41 0.79
CA ALA A 294 -11.21 2.38 -0.63
C ALA A 294 -12.75 2.49 -0.86
N ASN A 295 -13.35 1.53 -1.52
CA ASN A 295 -14.78 1.51 -1.85
C ASN A 295 -15.74 1.60 -0.64
N PHE A 296 -15.28 1.43 0.59
CA PHE A 296 -16.11 1.60 1.79
C PHE A 296 -16.17 3.05 2.27
N ARG A 297 -15.32 3.93 1.75
CA ARG A 297 -15.27 5.36 2.07
C ARG A 297 -15.30 6.22 0.82
N ASN A 298 -14.35 5.99 -0.10
CA ASN A 298 -14.09 6.83 -1.26
C ASN A 298 -15.14 6.58 -2.38
N PRO A 299 -16.01 7.56 -2.71
CA PRO A 299 -16.99 7.42 -3.78
C PRO A 299 -16.34 7.47 -5.18
N HIS A 300 -15.07 7.85 -5.26
CA HIS A 300 -14.30 7.97 -6.50
C HIS A 300 -13.53 6.69 -6.86
N TYR A 301 -13.43 5.74 -5.92
CA TYR A 301 -12.71 4.48 -6.10
C TYR A 301 -13.09 3.75 -7.39
N HIS A 302 -12.10 3.41 -8.22
CA HIS A 302 -12.25 2.79 -9.54
C HIS A 302 -13.11 3.61 -10.52
N ARG A 303 -13.11 4.93 -10.43
CA ARG A 303 -13.91 5.82 -11.29
C ARG A 303 -13.04 6.86 -11.99
N PRO A 304 -13.54 7.46 -13.11
CA PRO A 304 -12.87 8.59 -13.76
C PRO A 304 -12.74 9.84 -12.87
N THR A 305 -13.44 9.85 -11.74
CA THR A 305 -13.41 10.92 -10.74
C THR A 305 -12.38 10.72 -9.63
N ASP A 306 -11.60 9.63 -9.66
CA ASP A 306 -10.46 9.42 -8.78
C ASP A 306 -9.27 10.26 -9.28
N VAL A 307 -9.25 11.51 -8.87
CA VAL A 307 -8.35 12.57 -9.37
C VAL A 307 -7.64 13.29 -8.22
N PRO A 308 -6.47 13.92 -8.46
CA PRO A 308 -5.62 14.49 -7.41
C PRO A 308 -6.31 15.46 -6.44
N ARG A 309 -7.27 16.25 -6.92
CA ARG A 309 -7.98 17.26 -6.09
C ARG A 309 -8.88 16.65 -5.00
N THR A 310 -9.14 15.35 -5.02
CA THR A 310 -9.99 14.65 -4.05
C THR A 310 -9.23 14.22 -2.79
N LEU A 311 -7.89 14.34 -2.79
CA LEU A 311 -7.03 13.83 -1.73
C LEU A 311 -6.65 14.91 -0.71
N ASP A 312 -6.42 14.46 0.54
CA ASP A 312 -5.92 15.25 1.65
C ASP A 312 -4.39 15.05 1.79
N TYR A 313 -3.63 15.99 1.28
CA TYR A 313 -2.18 15.90 1.24
C TYR A 313 -1.50 16.18 2.59
N ASP A 314 -2.15 16.91 3.49
CA ASP A 314 -1.62 17.12 4.84
C ASP A 314 -1.70 15.83 5.66
N ARG A 315 -2.81 15.11 5.57
CA ARG A 315 -2.94 13.77 6.16
C ARG A 315 -2.06 12.74 5.47
N LEU A 316 -1.90 12.83 4.15
CA LEU A 316 -0.99 11.95 3.41
C LEU A 316 0.48 12.15 3.85
N ALA A 317 0.88 13.39 4.19
CA ALA A 317 2.19 13.66 4.76
C ALA A 317 2.36 12.97 6.13
N THR A 318 1.32 12.95 6.96
CA THR A 318 1.33 12.20 8.23
C THR A 318 1.48 10.70 8.00
N VAL A 319 0.74 10.13 7.04
CA VAL A 319 0.87 8.71 6.65
C VAL A 319 2.31 8.42 6.22
N THR A 320 2.92 9.32 5.46
CA THR A 320 4.32 9.20 5.02
C THR A 320 5.29 9.17 6.20
N ALA A 321 5.18 10.13 7.12
CA ALA A 321 6.03 10.19 8.31
C ALA A 321 5.90 8.94 9.18
N ALA A 322 4.66 8.51 9.45
CA ALA A 322 4.40 7.31 10.24
C ALA A 322 4.91 6.04 9.56
N THR A 323 4.83 5.97 8.23
CA THR A 323 5.35 4.86 7.44
C THR A 323 6.88 4.81 7.50
N ALA A 324 7.57 5.95 7.34
CA ALA A 324 9.02 6.02 7.46
C ALA A 324 9.49 5.60 8.87
N VAL A 325 8.88 6.13 9.93
CA VAL A 325 9.18 5.74 11.31
C VAL A 325 8.96 4.24 11.54
N THR A 326 7.84 3.70 11.06
CA THR A 326 7.53 2.26 11.22
C THR A 326 8.51 1.38 10.47
N ALA A 327 8.92 1.79 9.26
CA ALA A 327 9.87 1.02 8.46
C ALA A 327 11.24 0.89 9.14
N VAL A 328 11.73 1.96 9.79
CA VAL A 328 13.03 1.93 10.49
C VAL A 328 12.94 1.33 11.90
N SER A 329 11.77 1.42 12.54
CA SER A 329 11.53 0.95 13.92
C SER A 329 10.69 -0.33 13.97
N TRP A 330 10.70 -1.14 12.89
CA TRP A 330 9.94 -2.39 12.84
C TRP A 330 10.40 -3.32 13.98
N PRO A 331 9.51 -3.72 14.90
CA PRO A 331 9.89 -4.56 16.02
C PRO A 331 10.35 -5.94 15.57
N ASP A 332 11.29 -6.52 16.32
CA ASP A 332 11.59 -7.93 16.19
C ASP A 332 10.41 -8.77 16.68
N ALA A 333 10.21 -9.94 16.06
CA ALA A 333 9.06 -10.81 16.30
C ALA A 333 9.10 -11.49 17.68
#